data_e336c674238e98d435ad8f00b3df935f
#
_entry.id   e336c674238e98d435ad8f00b3df935f
#
_cell.length_a   1.000
_cell.length_b   1.000
_cell.length_c   1.000
_cell.angle_alpha   90.00
_cell.angle_beta   90.00
_cell.angle_gamma   90.00
#
_symmetry.space_group_name_H-M   'P 1'
#
loop_
_entity.id
_entity.type
_entity.pdbx_description
1 polymer ?
#
loop_
_entity_poly.entity_id
_entity_poly.type
_entity_poly.pdbx_seq_one_letter_code
_entity_poly.pdbx_strand_id
1 'polypeptide(L)'
;MSKQEERNISEKLMVELRDVNKWYGDFHVLKNINLQVKKGERIVICGPSGSGKSTMIRCINRLEEHQQGDIIVNGTELSNDLKNIEAIRKEVGMVFQHFNLFPHLTILENCCLAPIWVKKQPRAVAEATAMEFLERVRIPEQALKYPGQLSGGQQQRVAIARSLCMNPDVMLFDEPTSALDPEMIKEVLDVMIELADEGGMTMLCVTHEMGFAKTVADRVIFMDAGQIIEENEPHEFFNNPQHERTQLFLSQILQH
;
A
#
# COMPACT_ATOMS: atom_id res chain seq x y z
N MET A 1 -9.25 -8.60 26.39
CA MET A 1 -8.47 -9.74 25.89
C MET A 1 -8.64 -9.71 24.37
N SER A 2 -7.67 -9.15 23.66
CA SER A 2 -7.67 -9.03 22.20
C SER A 2 -7.46 -10.41 21.59
N LYS A 3 -8.36 -10.83 20.72
CA LYS A 3 -8.18 -11.99 19.84
C LYS A 3 -7.13 -11.63 18.76
N GLN A 4 -5.86 -11.72 19.09
CA GLN A 4 -4.85 -12.02 18.10
C GLN A 4 -4.95 -13.53 17.84
N GLU A 5 -5.82 -13.92 16.91
CA GLU A 5 -5.71 -15.24 16.30
C GLU A 5 -4.34 -15.29 15.64
N GLU A 6 -3.53 -16.30 15.96
CA GLU A 6 -2.24 -16.57 15.29
C GLU A 6 -2.51 -16.70 13.79
N ARG A 7 -2.25 -15.62 13.06
CA ARG A 7 -2.39 -15.63 11.61
C ARG A 7 -1.26 -16.45 11.03
N ASN A 8 -1.60 -17.35 10.16
CA ASN A 8 -0.64 -18.23 9.50
C ASN A 8 0.06 -17.46 8.37
N ILE A 9 1.07 -16.64 8.71
CA ILE A 9 1.93 -15.97 7.73
C ILE A 9 2.77 -17.06 7.07
N SER A 10 2.64 -17.18 5.74
CA SER A 10 3.39 -18.16 4.96
C SER A 10 4.87 -17.80 4.89
N GLU A 11 5.75 -18.78 4.94
CA GLU A 11 7.19 -18.56 4.71
C GLU A 11 7.54 -18.13 3.27
N LYS A 12 6.57 -18.14 2.35
CA LYS A 12 6.77 -17.67 0.97
C LYS A 12 7.00 -16.17 0.93
N LEU A 13 8.12 -15.74 0.35
CA LEU A 13 8.39 -14.32 0.11
C LEU A 13 7.55 -13.79 -1.07
N MET A 14 6.90 -12.66 -0.84
CA MET A 14 6.12 -11.94 -1.86
C MET A 14 6.86 -10.75 -2.41
N VAL A 15 7.63 -10.05 -1.57
CA VAL A 15 8.48 -8.94 -2.01
C VAL A 15 9.85 -9.10 -1.34
N GLU A 16 10.92 -8.93 -2.12
CA GLU A 16 12.27 -8.91 -1.60
C GLU A 16 13.06 -7.77 -2.27
N LEU A 17 13.67 -6.93 -1.46
CA LEU A 17 14.60 -5.88 -1.86
C LEU A 17 15.98 -6.27 -1.34
N ARG A 18 16.98 -6.28 -2.23
CA ARG A 18 18.37 -6.62 -1.92
C ARG A 18 19.27 -5.47 -2.32
N ASP A 19 19.87 -4.81 -1.35
CA ASP A 19 20.79 -3.70 -1.53
C ASP A 19 20.29 -2.61 -2.51
N VAL A 20 18.99 -2.31 -2.45
CA VAL A 20 18.34 -1.38 -3.37
C VAL A 20 18.79 0.04 -3.11
N ASN A 21 19.30 0.68 -4.17
CA ASN A 21 19.74 2.06 -4.16
C ASN A 21 19.03 2.86 -5.25
N LYS A 22 18.61 4.08 -4.92
CA LYS A 22 17.89 5.00 -5.82
C LYS A 22 18.44 6.39 -5.72
N TRP A 23 18.70 7.01 -6.87
CA TRP A 23 19.08 8.41 -6.99
C TRP A 23 18.10 9.21 -7.83
N TYR A 24 17.93 10.49 -7.47
CA TYR A 24 17.37 11.52 -8.34
C TYR A 24 18.49 12.51 -8.68
N GLY A 25 19.06 12.40 -9.88
CA GLY A 25 20.32 13.09 -10.20
C GLY A 25 21.41 12.66 -9.21
N ASP A 26 22.02 13.63 -8.51
CA ASP A 26 23.06 13.36 -7.50
C ASP A 26 22.49 13.05 -6.11
N PHE A 27 21.19 13.20 -5.90
CA PHE A 27 20.58 12.99 -4.59
C PHE A 27 20.26 11.51 -4.35
N HIS A 28 20.96 10.90 -3.37
CA HIS A 28 20.81 9.49 -2.98
C HIS A 28 19.63 9.32 -2.03
N VAL A 29 18.47 8.92 -2.57
CA VAL A 29 17.18 8.83 -1.86
C VAL A 29 17.01 7.52 -1.11
N LEU A 30 17.38 6.39 -1.70
CA LEU A 30 17.36 5.08 -1.04
C LEU A 30 18.79 4.53 -0.98
N LYS A 31 19.19 4.06 0.20
CA LYS A 31 20.57 3.68 0.51
C LYS A 31 20.60 2.26 1.07
N ASN A 32 21.01 1.30 0.23
CA ASN A 32 21.16 -0.11 0.59
C ASN A 32 19.92 -0.68 1.30
N ILE A 33 18.75 -0.47 0.72
CA ILE A 33 17.51 -0.99 1.27
C ILE A 33 17.47 -2.51 1.11
N ASN A 34 17.33 -3.18 2.24
CA ASN A 34 17.10 -4.61 2.34
C ASN A 34 15.77 -4.85 3.05
N LEU A 35 14.84 -5.58 2.42
CA LEU A 35 13.52 -5.85 2.98
C LEU A 35 12.99 -7.16 2.42
N GLN A 36 12.44 -8.00 3.29
CA GLN A 36 11.72 -9.21 2.91
C GLN A 36 10.29 -9.14 3.45
N VAL A 37 9.31 -9.42 2.59
CA VAL A 37 7.89 -9.40 2.92
C VAL A 37 7.32 -10.77 2.64
N LYS A 38 6.74 -11.39 3.66
CA LYS A 38 6.12 -12.72 3.57
C LYS A 38 4.69 -12.62 3.04
N LYS A 39 4.18 -13.71 2.47
CA LYS A 39 2.79 -13.79 2.01
C LYS A 39 1.81 -13.62 3.18
N GLY A 40 0.89 -12.68 3.03
CA GLY A 40 -0.11 -12.34 4.04
C GLY A 40 0.42 -11.42 5.14
N GLU A 41 1.70 -11.01 5.08
CA GLU A 41 2.28 -10.07 6.04
C GLU A 41 1.83 -8.63 5.74
N ARG A 42 1.53 -7.89 6.81
CA ARG A 42 1.12 -6.47 6.75
C ARG A 42 2.18 -5.61 7.39
N ILE A 43 2.85 -4.85 6.56
CA ILE A 43 3.93 -3.96 6.98
C ILE A 43 3.45 -2.52 6.93
N VAL A 44 3.63 -1.80 8.02
CA VAL A 44 3.47 -0.35 8.06
C VAL A 44 4.85 0.32 8.05
N ILE A 45 5.01 1.31 7.18
CA ILE A 45 6.24 2.06 6.99
C ILE A 45 5.99 3.50 7.43
N CYS A 46 6.72 3.94 8.44
CA CYS A 46 6.64 5.30 8.97
C CYS A 46 8.00 6.01 8.96
N GLY A 47 8.01 7.30 9.25
CA GLY A 47 9.22 8.13 9.29
C GLY A 47 8.98 9.54 8.76
N PRO A 48 9.95 10.46 8.91
CA PRO A 48 9.80 11.86 8.50
C PRO A 48 9.56 12.01 7.00
N SER A 49 8.98 13.15 6.59
CA SER A 49 8.83 13.50 5.17
C SER A 49 10.19 13.53 4.49
N GLY A 50 10.26 13.03 3.26
CA GLY A 50 11.51 12.96 2.49
C GLY A 50 12.45 11.81 2.89
N SER A 51 12.08 10.92 3.82
CA SER A 51 12.92 9.77 4.20
C SER A 51 12.99 8.64 3.18
N GLY A 52 12.26 8.72 2.05
CA GLY A 52 12.30 7.74 0.96
C GLY A 52 11.18 6.70 0.96
N LYS A 53 10.23 6.74 1.90
CA LYS A 53 9.13 5.75 2.04
C LYS A 53 8.34 5.52 0.75
N SER A 54 7.76 6.59 0.19
CA SER A 54 6.98 6.53 -1.05
C SER A 54 7.84 6.07 -2.24
N THR A 55 9.10 6.53 -2.31
CA THR A 55 10.04 6.10 -3.35
C THR A 55 10.30 4.59 -3.25
N MET A 56 10.50 4.07 -2.04
CA MET A 56 10.75 2.63 -1.82
C MET A 56 9.57 1.78 -2.32
N ILE A 57 8.34 2.08 -1.92
CA ILE A 57 7.20 1.27 -2.37
C ILE A 57 6.91 1.44 -3.86
N ARG A 58 7.18 2.62 -4.45
CA ARG A 58 7.03 2.86 -5.89
C ARG A 58 8.10 2.15 -6.72
N CYS A 59 9.24 1.79 -6.15
CA CYS A 59 10.22 0.94 -6.83
C CYS A 59 9.70 -0.50 -6.99
N ILE A 60 8.88 -1.01 -6.07
CA ILE A 60 8.37 -2.40 -6.10
C ILE A 60 7.55 -2.68 -7.37
N ASN A 61 6.75 -1.71 -7.83
CA ASN A 61 5.93 -1.84 -9.04
C ASN A 61 6.50 -1.09 -10.26
N ARG A 62 7.76 -0.69 -10.18
CA ARG A 62 8.49 0.04 -11.26
C ARG A 62 7.82 1.36 -11.67
N LEU A 63 7.11 2.03 -10.77
CA LEU A 63 6.74 3.45 -10.97
C LEU A 63 7.95 4.36 -10.80
N GLU A 64 8.87 3.96 -9.94
CA GLU A 64 10.20 4.56 -9.79
C GLU A 64 11.27 3.54 -10.17
N GLU A 65 12.27 3.97 -10.91
CA GLU A 65 13.40 3.12 -11.30
C GLU A 65 14.52 3.20 -10.27
N HIS A 66 14.89 2.07 -9.65
CA HIS A 66 16.11 1.95 -8.86
C HIS A 66 17.33 1.74 -9.77
N GLN A 67 18.51 2.15 -9.33
CA GLN A 67 19.72 2.07 -10.15
C GLN A 67 20.67 0.93 -9.71
N GLN A 68 20.56 0.46 -8.47
CA GLN A 68 21.39 -0.65 -7.98
C GLN A 68 20.57 -1.55 -7.05
N GLY A 69 20.99 -2.80 -6.94
CA GLY A 69 20.30 -3.82 -6.17
C GLY A 69 19.21 -4.53 -6.97
N ASP A 70 18.55 -5.49 -6.32
CA ASP A 70 17.53 -6.31 -6.94
C ASP A 70 16.19 -6.14 -6.21
N ILE A 71 15.10 -6.17 -6.98
CA ILE A 71 13.74 -6.23 -6.47
C ILE A 71 13.08 -7.46 -7.04
N ILE A 72 12.56 -8.33 -6.18
CA ILE A 72 11.91 -9.58 -6.57
C ILE A 72 10.47 -9.53 -6.03
N VAL A 73 9.50 -9.77 -6.91
CA VAL A 73 8.08 -9.81 -6.56
C VAL A 73 7.53 -11.18 -6.93
N ASN A 74 7.00 -11.90 -5.95
CA ASN A 74 6.45 -13.25 -6.11
C ASN A 74 7.39 -14.21 -6.87
N GLY A 75 8.71 -14.11 -6.58
CA GLY A 75 9.74 -14.90 -7.23
C GLY A 75 10.18 -14.40 -8.61
N THR A 76 9.58 -13.32 -9.11
CA THR A 76 9.96 -12.69 -10.39
C THR A 76 10.83 -11.47 -10.13
N GLU A 77 12.08 -11.49 -10.63
CA GLU A 77 12.99 -10.35 -10.54
C GLU A 77 12.54 -9.23 -11.46
N LEU A 78 12.46 -8.01 -10.92
CA LEU A 78 12.05 -6.82 -11.63
C LEU A 78 13.17 -6.35 -12.59
N SER A 79 12.91 -6.40 -13.86
CA SER A 79 13.83 -5.99 -14.93
C SER A 79 13.30 -4.78 -15.73
N ASN A 80 14.10 -4.32 -16.68
CA ASN A 80 13.70 -3.24 -17.62
C ASN A 80 12.85 -3.75 -18.79
N ASP A 81 12.57 -5.05 -18.87
CA ASP A 81 11.67 -5.59 -19.89
C ASP A 81 10.21 -5.20 -19.61
N LEU A 82 9.55 -4.61 -20.61
CA LEU A 82 8.16 -4.16 -20.50
C LEU A 82 7.20 -5.28 -20.12
N LYS A 83 7.40 -6.50 -20.63
CA LYS A 83 6.54 -7.66 -20.31
C LYS A 83 6.70 -8.09 -18.85
N ASN A 84 7.93 -8.00 -18.33
CA ASN A 84 8.21 -8.26 -16.92
C ASN A 84 7.52 -7.23 -16.02
N ILE A 85 7.64 -5.94 -16.35
CA ILE A 85 6.97 -4.86 -15.62
C ILE A 85 5.44 -5.03 -15.65
N GLU A 86 4.86 -5.35 -16.81
CA GLU A 86 3.42 -5.60 -16.93
C GLU A 86 2.97 -6.80 -16.09
N ALA A 87 3.75 -7.88 -16.05
CA ALA A 87 3.46 -9.06 -15.23
C ALA A 87 3.42 -8.69 -13.75
N ILE A 88 4.44 -8.00 -13.24
CA ILE A 88 4.50 -7.55 -11.85
C ILE A 88 3.35 -6.60 -11.51
N ARG A 89 3.03 -5.63 -12.37
CA ARG A 89 1.91 -4.69 -12.16
C ARG A 89 0.53 -5.34 -12.15
N LYS A 90 0.38 -6.56 -12.66
CA LYS A 90 -0.86 -7.33 -12.54
C LYS A 90 -1.03 -7.96 -11.16
N GLU A 91 0.08 -8.24 -10.47
CA GLU A 91 0.13 -8.87 -9.15
C GLU A 91 0.21 -7.85 -8.02
N VAL A 92 0.60 -6.60 -8.33
CA VAL A 92 0.81 -5.52 -7.35
C VAL A 92 -0.21 -4.42 -7.57
N GLY A 93 -1.16 -4.30 -6.64
CA GLY A 93 -2.09 -3.17 -6.59
C GLY A 93 -1.45 -1.98 -5.89
N MET A 94 -1.84 -0.76 -6.27
CA MET A 94 -1.37 0.46 -5.62
C MET A 94 -2.47 1.49 -5.44
N VAL A 95 -2.53 2.03 -4.23
CA VAL A 95 -3.39 3.14 -3.82
C VAL A 95 -2.50 4.33 -3.47
N PHE A 96 -2.79 5.47 -4.06
CA PHE A 96 -1.98 6.69 -3.95
C PHE A 96 -2.59 7.68 -2.95
N GLN A 97 -1.80 8.63 -2.52
CA GLN A 97 -2.21 9.79 -1.73
C GLN A 97 -3.31 10.60 -2.42
N HIS A 98 -3.15 10.86 -3.73
CA HIS A 98 -4.18 11.43 -4.58
C HIS A 98 -4.90 10.27 -5.27
N PHE A 99 -6.20 10.29 -5.29
CA PHE A 99 -7.08 9.16 -5.70
C PHE A 99 -6.81 8.65 -7.12
N ASN A 100 -6.30 9.52 -8.01
CA ASN A 100 -5.93 9.21 -9.41
C ASN A 100 -7.06 8.53 -10.19
N LEU A 101 -8.31 8.90 -9.91
CA LEU A 101 -9.46 8.41 -10.67
C LEU A 101 -9.55 9.13 -12.02
N PHE A 102 -10.03 8.41 -13.03
CA PHE A 102 -10.31 8.98 -14.33
C PHE A 102 -11.58 9.83 -14.26
N PRO A 103 -11.51 11.18 -14.38
CA PRO A 103 -12.63 12.06 -14.10
C PRO A 103 -13.76 11.96 -15.14
N HIS A 104 -13.48 11.46 -16.33
CA HIS A 104 -14.40 11.27 -17.45
C HIS A 104 -15.08 9.90 -17.47
N LEU A 105 -14.75 9.00 -16.55
CA LEU A 105 -15.35 7.70 -16.35
C LEU A 105 -16.20 7.68 -15.08
N THR A 106 -17.29 6.92 -15.10
CA THR A 106 -18.07 6.63 -13.89
C THR A 106 -17.22 5.84 -12.90
N ILE A 107 -17.67 5.74 -11.65
CA ILE A 107 -17.02 4.95 -10.62
C ILE A 107 -16.91 3.48 -11.03
N LEU A 108 -17.99 2.91 -11.53
CA LEU A 108 -18.00 1.53 -12.04
C LEU A 108 -16.99 1.34 -13.18
N GLU A 109 -16.96 2.26 -14.15
CA GLU A 109 -16.01 2.21 -15.26
C GLU A 109 -14.56 2.35 -14.80
N ASN A 110 -14.27 3.20 -13.80
CA ASN A 110 -12.96 3.28 -13.18
C ASN A 110 -12.49 1.95 -12.62
N CYS A 111 -13.38 1.19 -11.97
CA CYS A 111 -13.09 -0.13 -11.41
C CYS A 111 -12.94 -1.20 -12.50
N CYS A 112 -13.73 -1.13 -13.59
CA CYS A 112 -13.74 -2.13 -14.65
C CYS A 112 -12.60 -1.99 -15.66
N LEU A 113 -12.00 -0.81 -15.78
CA LEU A 113 -11.06 -0.51 -16.88
C LEU A 113 -9.90 -1.50 -16.94
N ALA A 114 -9.19 -1.68 -15.84
CA ALA A 114 -8.02 -2.56 -15.79
C ALA A 114 -8.39 -4.05 -15.96
N PRO A 115 -9.40 -4.61 -15.27
CA PRO A 115 -9.88 -5.96 -15.54
C PRO A 115 -10.20 -6.24 -17.00
N ILE A 116 -10.88 -5.33 -17.69
CA ILE A 116 -11.25 -5.49 -19.10
C ILE A 116 -10.03 -5.40 -20.01
N TRP A 117 -9.21 -4.32 -19.86
CA TRP A 117 -8.14 -4.04 -20.81
C TRP A 117 -6.86 -4.85 -20.55
N VAL A 118 -6.52 -5.10 -19.29
CA VAL A 118 -5.28 -5.80 -18.91
C VAL A 118 -5.50 -7.29 -18.76
N LYS A 119 -6.55 -7.71 -18.02
CA LYS A 119 -6.86 -9.13 -17.80
C LYS A 119 -7.76 -9.75 -18.89
N LYS A 120 -8.24 -8.91 -19.83
CA LYS A 120 -9.15 -9.35 -20.92
C LYS A 120 -10.44 -10.01 -20.42
N GLN A 121 -10.92 -9.60 -19.25
CA GLN A 121 -12.17 -10.12 -18.69
C GLN A 121 -13.38 -9.64 -19.49
N PRO A 122 -14.42 -10.47 -19.64
CA PRO A 122 -15.69 -10.02 -20.19
C PRO A 122 -16.28 -8.89 -19.34
N ARG A 123 -16.91 -7.90 -19.99
CA ARG A 123 -17.46 -6.72 -19.32
C ARG A 123 -18.38 -7.06 -18.16
N ALA A 124 -19.30 -7.98 -18.36
CA ALA A 124 -20.26 -8.40 -17.33
C ALA A 124 -19.57 -8.98 -16.08
N VAL A 125 -18.46 -9.71 -16.24
CA VAL A 125 -17.67 -10.25 -15.13
C VAL A 125 -16.95 -9.12 -14.41
N ALA A 126 -16.34 -8.18 -15.14
CA ALA A 126 -15.67 -7.04 -14.56
C ALA A 126 -16.63 -6.13 -13.78
N GLU A 127 -17.84 -5.88 -14.32
CA GLU A 127 -18.89 -5.11 -13.64
C GLU A 127 -19.39 -5.78 -12.35
N ALA A 128 -19.60 -7.10 -12.37
CA ALA A 128 -19.99 -7.85 -11.18
C ALA A 128 -18.91 -7.79 -10.08
N THR A 129 -17.65 -8.03 -10.46
CA THR A 129 -16.50 -7.89 -9.53
C THR A 129 -16.36 -6.46 -8.98
N ALA A 130 -16.53 -5.46 -9.84
CA ALA A 130 -16.46 -4.07 -9.42
C ALA A 130 -17.56 -3.70 -8.42
N MET A 131 -18.80 -4.17 -8.64
CA MET A 131 -19.89 -3.96 -7.69
C MET A 131 -19.63 -4.64 -6.35
N GLU A 132 -19.13 -5.88 -6.35
CA GLU A 132 -18.72 -6.57 -5.12
C GLU A 132 -17.70 -5.74 -4.31
N PHE A 133 -16.64 -5.23 -4.95
CA PHE A 133 -15.66 -4.41 -4.24
C PHE A 133 -16.19 -3.03 -3.84
N LEU A 134 -17.11 -2.43 -4.60
CA LEU A 134 -17.78 -1.20 -4.19
C LEU A 134 -18.69 -1.43 -2.94
N GLU A 135 -19.32 -2.59 -2.83
CA GLU A 135 -20.05 -3.01 -1.62
C GLU A 135 -19.09 -3.17 -0.43
N ARG A 136 -17.95 -3.85 -0.61
CA ARG A 136 -16.94 -4.04 0.43
C ARG A 136 -16.35 -2.72 0.94
N VAL A 137 -16.17 -1.72 0.08
CA VAL A 137 -15.75 -0.39 0.50
C VAL A 137 -16.93 0.54 0.84
N ARG A 138 -18.16 0.00 0.95
CA ARG A 138 -19.38 0.65 1.45
C ARG A 138 -19.84 1.86 0.64
N ILE A 139 -19.75 1.79 -0.69
CA ILE A 139 -20.21 2.85 -1.61
C ILE A 139 -20.86 2.32 -2.91
N PRO A 140 -21.61 1.22 -2.92
CA PRO A 140 -22.18 0.67 -4.17
C PRO A 140 -23.15 1.64 -4.86
N GLU A 141 -23.85 2.50 -4.10
CA GLU A 141 -24.78 3.51 -4.63
C GLU A 141 -24.10 4.62 -5.44
N GLN A 142 -22.77 4.71 -5.36
CA GLN A 142 -22.00 5.70 -6.13
C GLN A 142 -21.58 5.20 -7.52
N ALA A 143 -21.85 3.95 -7.87
CA ALA A 143 -21.32 3.26 -9.07
C ALA A 143 -21.50 4.04 -10.38
N LEU A 144 -22.64 4.70 -10.56
CA LEU A 144 -22.98 5.45 -11.78
C LEU A 144 -22.58 6.94 -11.74
N LYS A 145 -22.02 7.42 -10.63
CA LYS A 145 -21.53 8.78 -10.51
C LYS A 145 -20.12 8.93 -11.07
N TYR A 146 -19.71 10.19 -11.24
CA TYR A 146 -18.36 10.55 -11.63
C TYR A 146 -17.52 10.98 -10.42
N PRO A 147 -16.19 10.87 -10.46
CA PRO A 147 -15.32 11.20 -9.32
C PRO A 147 -15.58 12.59 -8.72
N GLY A 148 -15.80 13.61 -9.54
CA GLY A 148 -16.08 14.98 -9.07
C GLY A 148 -17.38 15.15 -8.27
N GLN A 149 -18.25 14.14 -8.20
CA GLN A 149 -19.47 14.13 -7.42
C GLN A 149 -19.31 13.48 -6.03
N LEU A 150 -18.11 12.95 -5.73
CA LEU A 150 -17.79 12.22 -4.51
C LEU A 150 -16.93 13.07 -3.56
N SER A 151 -17.09 12.84 -2.25
CA SER A 151 -16.15 13.36 -1.25
C SER A 151 -14.76 12.72 -1.41
N GLY A 152 -13.73 13.35 -0.82
CA GLY A 152 -12.37 12.81 -0.84
C GLY A 152 -12.28 11.38 -0.28
N GLY A 153 -12.93 11.11 0.86
CA GLY A 153 -12.97 9.78 1.46
C GLY A 153 -13.69 8.75 0.58
N GLN A 154 -14.78 9.15 -0.10
CA GLN A 154 -15.44 8.29 -1.08
C GLN A 154 -14.54 8.01 -2.29
N GLN A 155 -13.85 9.02 -2.83
CA GLN A 155 -12.91 8.84 -3.93
C GLN A 155 -11.75 7.90 -3.55
N GLN A 156 -11.25 7.99 -2.32
CA GLN A 156 -10.20 7.09 -1.83
C GLN A 156 -10.70 5.65 -1.71
N ARG A 157 -11.92 5.45 -1.21
CA ARG A 157 -12.53 4.10 -1.16
C ARG A 157 -12.74 3.52 -2.57
N VAL A 158 -13.09 4.35 -3.56
CA VAL A 158 -13.11 3.93 -4.97
C VAL A 158 -11.71 3.53 -5.45
N ALA A 159 -10.66 4.30 -5.12
CA ALA A 159 -9.29 3.97 -5.51
C ALA A 159 -8.83 2.63 -4.93
N ILE A 160 -9.25 2.32 -3.70
CA ILE A 160 -9.04 1.01 -3.06
C ILE A 160 -9.79 -0.08 -3.83
N ALA A 161 -11.11 0.08 -4.06
CA ALA A 161 -11.92 -0.88 -4.80
C ALA A 161 -11.37 -1.15 -6.22
N ARG A 162 -10.98 -0.09 -6.94
CA ARG A 162 -10.35 -0.18 -8.27
C ARG A 162 -9.10 -1.05 -8.25
N SER A 163 -8.25 -0.88 -7.24
CA SER A 163 -7.03 -1.66 -7.09
C SER A 163 -7.35 -3.14 -6.81
N LEU A 164 -8.33 -3.40 -5.94
CA LEU A 164 -8.79 -4.75 -5.58
C LEU A 164 -9.44 -5.50 -6.76
N CYS A 165 -10.09 -4.80 -7.70
CA CYS A 165 -10.68 -5.41 -8.91
C CYS A 165 -9.64 -6.15 -9.78
N MET A 166 -8.36 -5.83 -9.60
CA MET A 166 -7.27 -6.58 -10.23
C MET A 166 -6.88 -7.85 -9.46
N ASN A 167 -7.53 -8.14 -8.32
CA ASN A 167 -7.19 -9.28 -7.44
C ASN A 167 -5.66 -9.42 -7.28
N PRO A 168 -4.98 -8.42 -6.71
CA PRO A 168 -3.54 -8.42 -6.58
C PRO A 168 -3.10 -9.32 -5.41
N ASP A 169 -1.88 -9.87 -5.52
CA ASP A 169 -1.24 -10.64 -4.45
C ASP A 169 -0.62 -9.72 -3.38
N VAL A 170 -0.24 -8.50 -3.78
CA VAL A 170 0.36 -7.47 -2.92
C VAL A 170 -0.36 -6.14 -3.10
N MET A 171 -0.74 -5.49 -2.02
CA MET A 171 -1.30 -4.14 -2.01
C MET A 171 -0.31 -3.14 -1.42
N LEU A 172 -0.02 -2.10 -2.18
CA LEU A 172 0.80 -0.96 -1.77
C LEU A 172 -0.10 0.25 -1.49
N PHE A 173 0.06 0.86 -0.33
CA PHE A 173 -0.65 2.09 0.05
C PHE A 173 0.36 3.21 0.30
N ASP A 174 0.27 4.28 -0.46
CA ASP A 174 1.15 5.44 -0.36
C ASP A 174 0.42 6.62 0.25
N GLU A 175 0.50 6.74 1.56
CA GLU A 175 -0.16 7.78 2.37
C GLU A 175 -1.66 7.94 2.04
N PRO A 176 -2.48 6.88 2.14
CA PRO A 176 -3.84 6.85 1.61
C PRO A 176 -4.81 7.85 2.28
N THR A 177 -4.44 8.42 3.42
CA THR A 177 -5.29 9.35 4.19
C THR A 177 -4.80 10.79 4.20
N SER A 178 -3.57 11.06 3.73
CA SER A 178 -2.93 12.39 3.89
C SER A 178 -3.57 13.52 3.07
N ALA A 179 -4.40 13.20 2.07
CA ALA A 179 -5.16 14.18 1.29
C ALA A 179 -6.62 14.32 1.75
N LEU A 180 -6.97 13.76 2.92
CA LEU A 180 -8.34 13.73 3.44
C LEU A 180 -8.52 14.65 4.64
N ASP A 181 -9.74 15.17 4.78
CA ASP A 181 -10.16 15.82 6.01
C ASP A 181 -10.26 14.82 7.18
N PRO A 182 -9.99 15.23 8.43
CA PRO A 182 -9.97 14.33 9.59
C PRO A 182 -11.23 13.47 9.76
N GLU A 183 -12.40 14.02 9.40
CA GLU A 183 -13.67 13.29 9.48
C GLU A 183 -13.76 12.09 8.53
N MET A 184 -13.05 12.16 7.38
CA MET A 184 -13.06 11.13 6.35
C MET A 184 -11.97 10.05 6.56
N ILE A 185 -10.93 10.36 7.33
CA ILE A 185 -9.79 9.45 7.60
C ILE A 185 -10.30 8.14 8.20
N LYS A 186 -11.18 8.25 9.21
CA LYS A 186 -11.70 7.07 9.92
C LYS A 186 -12.40 6.09 8.99
N GLU A 187 -13.27 6.57 8.08
CA GLU A 187 -14.01 5.72 7.16
C GLU A 187 -13.08 4.92 6.22
N VAL A 188 -11.99 5.55 5.76
CA VAL A 188 -11.00 4.89 4.91
C VAL A 188 -10.18 3.87 5.70
N LEU A 189 -9.74 4.22 6.92
CA LEU A 189 -9.00 3.30 7.78
C LEU A 189 -9.83 2.10 8.20
N ASP A 190 -11.12 2.28 8.53
CA ASP A 190 -12.02 1.17 8.88
C ASP A 190 -12.12 0.16 7.73
N VAL A 191 -12.26 0.64 6.48
CA VAL A 191 -12.25 -0.22 5.29
C VAL A 191 -10.89 -0.95 5.14
N MET A 192 -9.77 -0.25 5.35
CA MET A 192 -8.44 -0.88 5.26
C MET A 192 -8.23 -1.93 6.34
N ILE A 193 -8.74 -1.72 7.55
CA ILE A 193 -8.71 -2.72 8.65
C ILE A 193 -9.52 -3.96 8.27
N GLU A 194 -10.75 -3.79 7.78
CA GLU A 194 -11.60 -4.91 7.35
C GLU A 194 -10.93 -5.73 6.24
N LEU A 195 -10.37 -5.07 5.23
CA LEU A 195 -9.65 -5.74 4.15
C LEU A 195 -8.42 -6.51 4.66
N ALA A 196 -7.72 -5.96 5.64
CA ALA A 196 -6.59 -6.63 6.27
C ALA A 196 -7.02 -7.84 7.10
N ASP A 197 -8.19 -7.79 7.76
CA ASP A 197 -8.70 -8.85 8.63
C ASP A 197 -9.31 -10.03 7.86
N GLU A 198 -9.78 -9.84 6.65
CA GLU A 198 -10.30 -10.92 5.79
C GLU A 198 -9.23 -11.97 5.42
N GLY A 199 -7.96 -11.66 5.65
CA GLY A 199 -6.83 -12.57 5.60
C GLY A 199 -6.26 -12.83 4.20
N GLY A 200 -4.96 -13.16 4.17
CA GLY A 200 -4.23 -13.58 2.96
C GLY A 200 -3.68 -12.47 2.08
N MET A 201 -4.08 -11.21 2.27
CA MET A 201 -3.54 -10.07 1.52
C MET A 201 -2.20 -9.63 2.09
N THR A 202 -1.17 -9.61 1.26
CA THR A 202 0.11 -8.99 1.60
C THR A 202 0.00 -7.48 1.43
N MET A 203 0.37 -6.71 2.45
CA MET A 203 0.14 -5.26 2.46
C MET A 203 1.41 -4.50 2.90
N LEU A 204 1.79 -3.48 2.14
CA LEU A 204 2.76 -2.47 2.55
C LEU A 204 2.07 -1.11 2.56
N CYS A 205 2.04 -0.45 3.71
CA CYS A 205 1.34 0.82 3.89
C CYS A 205 2.30 1.89 4.43
N VAL A 206 2.55 2.92 3.64
CA VAL A 206 3.18 4.15 4.12
C VAL A 206 2.10 5.02 4.73
N THR A 207 2.22 5.34 6.01
CA THR A 207 1.22 6.16 6.71
C THR A 207 1.81 6.88 7.92
N HIS A 208 1.14 7.94 8.34
CA HIS A 208 1.35 8.66 9.60
C HIS A 208 0.30 8.30 10.67
N GLU A 209 -0.65 7.42 10.34
CA GLU A 209 -1.73 6.97 11.24
C GLU A 209 -1.23 5.88 12.20
N MET A 210 -0.65 6.29 13.33
CA MET A 210 -0.05 5.33 14.27
C MET A 210 -1.08 4.42 14.95
N GLY A 211 -2.33 4.88 15.09
CA GLY A 211 -3.45 4.06 15.57
C GLY A 211 -3.72 2.87 14.64
N PHE A 212 -3.74 3.13 13.34
CA PHE A 212 -3.86 2.11 12.31
C PHE A 212 -2.67 1.13 12.35
N ALA A 213 -1.44 1.67 12.43
CA ALA A 213 -0.24 0.83 12.51
C ALA A 213 -0.29 -0.15 13.70
N LYS A 214 -0.71 0.30 14.88
CA LYS A 214 -0.86 -0.53 16.08
C LYS A 214 -1.91 -1.65 15.92
N THR A 215 -2.95 -1.40 15.11
CA THR A 215 -4.08 -2.31 14.96
C THR A 215 -3.85 -3.36 13.89
N VAL A 216 -3.24 -2.97 12.76
CA VAL A 216 -3.19 -3.78 11.53
C VAL A 216 -1.84 -4.43 11.29
N ALA A 217 -0.74 -3.75 11.65
CA ALA A 217 0.58 -4.21 11.28
C ALA A 217 0.99 -5.50 11.98
N ASP A 218 1.63 -6.40 11.24
CA ASP A 218 2.40 -7.50 11.78
C ASP A 218 3.84 -7.04 12.08
N ARG A 219 4.34 -6.06 11.29
CA ARG A 219 5.64 -5.41 11.47
C ARG A 219 5.58 -3.94 11.12
N VAL A 220 6.27 -3.11 11.90
CA VAL A 220 6.43 -1.67 11.65
C VAL A 220 7.88 -1.38 11.28
N ILE A 221 8.07 -0.58 10.24
CA ILE A 221 9.38 -0.14 9.74
C ILE A 221 9.50 1.37 9.89
N PHE A 222 10.57 1.81 10.52
CA PHE A 222 10.94 3.22 10.57
C PHE A 222 12.05 3.53 9.57
N MET A 223 11.77 4.47 8.66
CA MET A 223 12.74 4.96 7.69
C MET A 223 13.18 6.38 8.00
N ASP A 224 14.48 6.62 7.92
CA ASP A 224 15.06 7.98 8.01
C ASP A 224 16.26 8.11 7.06
N ALA A 225 16.44 9.29 6.45
CA ALA A 225 17.54 9.63 5.57
C ALA A 225 17.86 8.60 4.47
N GLY A 226 16.82 7.93 3.95
CA GLY A 226 16.91 6.94 2.87
C GLY A 226 17.26 5.52 3.31
N GLN A 227 17.22 5.22 4.60
CA GLN A 227 17.57 3.93 5.17
C GLN A 227 16.43 3.39 6.05
N ILE A 228 16.34 2.06 6.18
CA ILE A 228 15.57 1.40 7.23
C ILE A 228 16.44 1.48 8.49
N ILE A 229 15.93 2.17 9.51
CA ILE A 229 16.64 2.41 10.77
C ILE A 229 16.25 1.38 11.83
N GLU A 230 14.98 1.04 11.88
CA GLU A 230 14.46 0.07 12.84
C GLU A 230 13.25 -0.63 12.26
N GLU A 231 13.12 -1.93 12.54
CA GLU A 231 11.93 -2.70 12.26
C GLU A 231 11.62 -3.61 13.45
N ASN A 232 10.33 -3.70 13.80
CA ASN A 232 9.91 -4.57 14.90
C ASN A 232 8.40 -4.86 14.81
N GLU A 233 7.93 -5.81 15.61
CA GLU A 233 6.49 -5.98 15.85
C GLU A 233 5.89 -4.72 16.51
N PRO A 234 4.60 -4.41 16.32
CA PRO A 234 4.01 -3.15 16.80
C PRO A 234 4.19 -2.92 18.30
N HIS A 235 4.01 -3.95 19.14
CA HIS A 235 4.14 -3.80 20.58
C HIS A 235 5.54 -3.29 20.98
N GLU A 236 6.59 -3.95 20.50
CA GLU A 236 7.97 -3.57 20.78
C GLU A 236 8.32 -2.23 20.13
N PHE A 237 7.91 -2.02 18.89
CA PHE A 237 8.19 -0.79 18.17
C PHE A 237 7.66 0.47 18.88
N PHE A 238 6.43 0.41 19.40
CA PHE A 238 5.79 1.58 20.03
C PHE A 238 6.10 1.74 21.53
N ASN A 239 6.39 0.67 22.25
CA ASN A 239 6.60 0.73 23.69
C ASN A 239 8.08 0.66 24.11
N ASN A 240 8.93 0.07 23.27
CA ASN A 240 10.35 -0.15 23.55
C ASN A 240 11.24 0.11 22.32
N PRO A 241 11.11 1.26 21.63
CA PRO A 241 11.93 1.56 20.45
C PRO A 241 13.41 1.59 20.80
N GLN A 242 14.23 0.91 20.00
CA GLN A 242 15.65 0.69 20.30
C GLN A 242 16.54 1.81 19.78
N HIS A 243 16.18 2.41 18.64
CA HIS A 243 17.01 3.44 18.01
C HIS A 243 16.61 4.85 18.47
N GLU A 244 17.58 5.72 18.80
CA GLU A 244 17.33 7.08 19.27
C GLU A 244 16.47 7.92 18.30
N ARG A 245 16.66 7.73 17.00
CA ARG A 245 15.86 8.42 15.96
C ARG A 245 14.40 7.98 15.97
N THR A 246 14.13 6.70 16.21
CA THR A 246 12.78 6.16 16.36
C THR A 246 12.12 6.72 17.62
N GLN A 247 12.84 6.75 18.74
CA GLN A 247 12.35 7.31 20.00
C GLN A 247 11.96 8.79 19.84
N LEU A 248 12.84 9.59 19.20
CA LEU A 248 12.57 10.99 18.92
C LEU A 248 11.32 11.16 18.04
N PHE A 249 11.21 10.40 16.94
CA PHE A 249 10.07 10.46 16.03
C PHE A 249 8.77 10.11 16.74
N LEU A 250 8.74 9.01 17.49
CA LEU A 250 7.55 8.59 18.23
C LEU A 250 7.14 9.59 19.30
N SER A 251 8.10 10.19 20.01
CA SER A 251 7.81 11.22 21.02
C SER A 251 7.12 12.45 20.43
N GLN A 252 7.42 12.81 19.18
CA GLN A 252 6.80 13.95 18.49
C GLN A 252 5.37 13.64 18.00
N ILE A 253 5.12 12.41 17.51
CA ILE A 253 3.83 12.05 16.93
C ILE A 253 2.81 11.60 17.99
N LEU A 254 3.25 10.94 19.06
CA LEU A 254 2.34 10.44 20.09
C LEU A 254 1.93 11.50 21.12
N GLN A 255 2.48 12.72 21.06
CA GLN A 255 2.09 13.84 21.93
C GLN A 255 0.93 14.68 21.33
N HIS A 256 0.47 14.36 20.15
CA HIS A 256 -0.71 14.91 19.48
C HIS A 256 -1.80 13.86 19.35
#